data_5b1c11a9c69e802bab3da0487845d622
#
_entry.id   5b1c11a9c69e802bab3da0487845d622
#
_cell.length_a   1.000
_cell.length_b   1.000
_cell.length_c   1.000
_cell.angle_alpha   90.00
_cell.angle_beta   90.00
_cell.angle_gamma   90.00
#
_symmetry.space_group_name_H-M   'P 1'
#
loop_
_entity.id
_entity.type
_entity.pdbx_description
1 polymer ?
#
loop_
_entity_poly.entity_id
_entity_poly.type
_entity_poly.pdbx_seq_one_letter_code
_entity_poly.pdbx_strand_id
1 'polypeptide(L)'
;MRKGTTSTGFEYEYDETRLDDMRFVDVLAVVIDPEAPAFDKIAGVSRLLSMMLGEDVKKRLYDHIGAQHGGRVPRAELEKALEEIMSGGTDAEKN
;
A
#
# COMPACT_ATOMS: atom_id res chain seq x y z
N MET A 1 -2.90 15.57 -6.18
CA MET A 1 -3.36 14.17 -6.06
C MET A 1 -2.51 13.26 -6.90
N ARG A 2 -2.14 12.15 -6.35
CA ARG A 2 -1.36 11.15 -7.08
C ARG A 2 -2.27 10.02 -7.52
N LYS A 3 -2.17 9.62 -8.78
CA LYS A 3 -2.98 8.55 -9.36
C LYS A 3 -2.07 7.51 -9.97
N GLY A 4 -2.56 6.30 -10.06
CA GLY A 4 -1.84 5.24 -10.74
C GLY A 4 -2.64 3.96 -10.80
N THR A 5 -2.00 2.93 -11.35
CA THR A 5 -2.61 1.62 -11.47
C THR A 5 -1.57 0.59 -11.07
N THR A 6 -1.93 -0.34 -10.20
CA THR A 6 -1.00 -1.39 -9.82
C THR A 6 -0.85 -2.40 -10.97
N SER A 7 0.14 -3.27 -10.85
CA SER A 7 0.40 -4.27 -11.89
C SER A 7 -0.76 -5.24 -12.07
N THR A 8 -1.64 -5.37 -11.07
CA THR A 8 -2.80 -6.24 -11.17
C THR A 8 -4.05 -5.50 -11.63
N GLY A 9 -3.93 -4.21 -11.95
CA GLY A 9 -5.04 -3.46 -12.51
C GLY A 9 -5.86 -2.66 -11.51
N PHE A 10 -5.41 -2.53 -10.26
CA PHE A 10 -6.13 -1.72 -9.28
C PHE A 10 -5.81 -0.25 -9.48
N GLU A 11 -6.83 0.57 -9.72
CA GLU A 11 -6.66 2.01 -9.89
C GLU A 11 -6.81 2.69 -8.54
N TYR A 12 -5.94 3.65 -8.27
CA TYR A 12 -5.93 4.35 -7.00
C TYR A 12 -5.65 5.83 -7.19
N GLU A 13 -6.03 6.59 -6.18
CA GLU A 13 -5.77 8.02 -6.13
C GLU A 13 -5.67 8.42 -4.67
N TYR A 14 -4.69 9.25 -4.34
CA TYR A 14 -4.56 9.71 -2.96
C TYR A 14 -3.85 11.06 -2.91
N ASP A 15 -4.04 11.74 -1.79
CA ASP A 15 -3.40 13.02 -1.52
C ASP A 15 -1.98 12.75 -1.01
N GLU A 16 -0.99 13.08 -1.82
CA GLU A 16 0.38 12.75 -1.48
C GLU A 16 0.92 13.55 -0.29
N THR A 17 0.23 14.61 0.15
CA THR A 17 0.63 15.29 1.37
C THR A 17 0.47 14.41 2.60
N ARG A 18 -0.28 13.32 2.48
CA ARG A 18 -0.40 12.36 3.58
C ARG A 18 0.92 11.69 3.89
N LEU A 19 1.84 11.66 2.94
CA LEU A 19 3.17 11.08 3.16
C LEU A 19 4.05 12.02 3.98
N ASP A 20 3.71 13.29 4.05
CA ASP A 20 4.44 14.29 4.81
C ASP A 20 3.82 14.40 6.20
N ASP A 21 3.88 13.30 6.95
CA ASP A 21 3.31 13.18 8.28
C ASP A 21 4.23 12.26 9.07
N MET A 22 4.72 12.73 10.19
CA MET A 22 5.68 11.93 10.97
C MET A 22 5.07 10.61 11.45
N ARG A 23 3.76 10.55 11.63
CA ARG A 23 3.15 9.26 11.99
C ARG A 23 3.28 8.26 10.86
N PHE A 24 3.20 8.73 9.62
CA PHE A 24 3.45 7.89 8.45
C PHE A 24 4.92 7.45 8.43
N VAL A 25 5.82 8.38 8.65
CA VAL A 25 7.26 8.09 8.65
C VAL A 25 7.61 7.08 9.73
N ASP A 26 7.02 7.21 10.92
CA ASP A 26 7.29 6.29 12.02
C ASP A 26 6.88 4.87 11.68
N VAL A 27 5.72 4.71 11.03
CA VAL A 27 5.27 3.37 10.62
C VAL A 27 6.17 2.83 9.50
N LEU A 28 6.49 3.68 8.55
CA LEU A 28 7.37 3.27 7.44
C LEU A 28 8.71 2.79 7.95
N ALA A 29 9.25 3.47 8.95
CA ALA A 29 10.55 3.08 9.51
C ALA A 29 10.55 1.65 10.03
N VAL A 30 9.43 1.20 10.61
CA VAL A 30 9.31 -0.17 11.08
C VAL A 30 9.23 -1.13 9.90
N VAL A 31 8.45 -0.76 8.87
CA VAL A 31 8.25 -1.63 7.72
C VAL A 31 9.57 -1.91 6.98
N ILE A 32 10.43 -0.90 6.86
CA ILE A 32 11.68 -1.07 6.13
C ILE A 32 12.84 -1.52 7.00
N ASP A 33 12.64 -1.62 8.32
CA ASP A 33 13.71 -2.01 9.25
C ASP A 33 13.93 -3.53 9.16
N PRO A 34 15.11 -3.99 8.72
CA PRO A 34 15.35 -5.43 8.61
C PRO A 34 15.37 -6.13 9.96
N GLU A 35 15.53 -5.38 11.06
CA GLU A 35 15.58 -5.95 12.40
C GLU A 35 14.21 -6.00 13.06
N ALA A 36 13.20 -5.37 12.49
CA ALA A 36 11.88 -5.34 13.11
C ALA A 36 11.21 -6.71 13.04
N PRO A 37 10.41 -7.08 14.05
CA PRO A 37 9.68 -8.34 14.01
C PRO A 37 8.75 -8.43 12.82
N ALA A 38 8.60 -9.63 12.27
CA ALA A 38 7.81 -9.82 11.07
C ALA A 38 6.37 -9.34 11.23
N PHE A 39 5.75 -9.61 12.37
CA PHE A 39 4.39 -9.18 12.60
C PHE A 39 4.25 -7.67 12.59
N ASP A 40 5.22 -6.97 13.16
CA ASP A 40 5.18 -5.50 13.19
C ASP A 40 5.29 -4.94 11.79
N LYS A 41 6.11 -5.56 10.94
CA LYS A 41 6.25 -5.13 9.56
C LYS A 41 4.97 -5.37 8.77
N ILE A 42 4.33 -6.51 8.98
CA ILE A 42 3.08 -6.83 8.29
C ILE A 42 1.98 -5.88 8.72
N ALA A 43 1.86 -5.65 10.02
CA ALA A 43 0.87 -4.71 10.53
C ALA A 43 1.13 -3.30 10.02
N GLY A 44 2.40 -2.95 9.89
CA GLY A 44 2.79 -1.65 9.37
C GLY A 44 2.36 -1.45 7.92
N VAL A 45 2.47 -2.48 7.10
CA VAL A 45 2.02 -2.40 5.70
C VAL A 45 0.53 -2.04 5.65
N SER A 46 -0.26 -2.73 6.46
CA SER A 46 -1.69 -2.46 6.51
C SER A 46 -1.97 -1.03 6.97
N ARG A 47 -1.25 -0.56 7.99
CA ARG A 47 -1.43 0.80 8.49
C ARG A 47 -1.03 1.85 7.46
N LEU A 48 0.07 1.64 6.76
CA LEU A 48 0.49 2.58 5.74
C LEU A 48 -0.58 2.72 4.66
N LEU A 49 -1.18 1.61 4.25
CA LEU A 49 -2.24 1.66 3.25
C LEU A 49 -3.46 2.42 3.76
N SER A 50 -3.83 2.22 5.03
CA SER A 50 -4.91 3.00 5.61
C SER A 50 -4.60 4.49 5.61
N MET A 51 -3.38 4.84 5.98
CA MET A 51 -2.98 6.24 6.07
C MET A 51 -2.91 6.91 4.70
N MET A 52 -2.47 6.17 3.69
CA MET A 52 -2.33 6.71 2.34
C MET A 52 -3.67 6.79 1.63
N LEU A 53 -4.42 5.71 1.64
CA LEU A 53 -5.60 5.56 0.79
C LEU A 53 -6.92 5.81 1.50
N GLY A 54 -6.93 5.69 2.81
CA GLY A 54 -8.17 5.71 3.56
C GLY A 54 -8.81 4.33 3.59
N GLU A 55 -9.76 4.16 4.51
CA GLU A 55 -10.31 2.83 4.74
C GLU A 55 -11.14 2.29 3.57
N ASP A 56 -11.88 3.17 2.90
CA ASP A 56 -12.72 2.72 1.79
C ASP A 56 -11.90 2.22 0.62
N VAL A 57 -10.85 2.94 0.25
CA VAL A 57 -10.02 2.54 -0.88
C VAL A 57 -9.20 1.31 -0.51
N LYS A 58 -8.72 1.26 0.74
CA LYS A 58 -8.00 0.07 1.20
C LYS A 58 -8.88 -1.16 1.13
N LYS A 59 -10.16 -1.03 1.53
CA LYS A 59 -11.09 -2.15 1.45
C LYS A 59 -11.26 -2.62 0.01
N ARG A 60 -11.36 -1.67 -0.93
CA ARG A 60 -11.48 -2.04 -2.34
C ARG A 60 -10.23 -2.74 -2.85
N LEU A 61 -9.05 -2.31 -2.38
CA LEU A 61 -7.81 -2.98 -2.73
C LEU A 61 -7.81 -4.41 -2.22
N TYR A 62 -8.23 -4.61 -0.97
CA TYR A 62 -8.32 -5.95 -0.40
C TYR A 62 -9.28 -6.82 -1.21
N ASP A 63 -10.44 -6.28 -1.57
CA ASP A 63 -11.40 -7.02 -2.36
C ASP A 63 -10.85 -7.37 -3.74
N HIS A 64 -10.11 -6.44 -4.33
CA HIS A 64 -9.50 -6.65 -5.64
C HIS A 64 -8.49 -7.80 -5.59
N ILE A 65 -7.62 -7.79 -4.58
CA ILE A 65 -6.64 -8.85 -4.42
C ILE A 65 -7.33 -10.17 -4.09
N GLY A 66 -8.32 -10.10 -3.21
CA GLY A 66 -9.06 -11.30 -2.80
C GLY A 66 -9.75 -11.99 -3.96
N ALA A 67 -10.27 -11.20 -4.91
CA ALA A 67 -10.94 -11.77 -6.07
C ALA A 67 -9.99 -12.61 -6.92
N GLN A 68 -8.70 -12.33 -6.85
CA GLN A 68 -7.70 -13.05 -7.63
C GLN A 68 -7.08 -14.21 -6.88
N HIS A 69 -7.43 -14.38 -5.60
CA HIS A 69 -6.80 -15.36 -4.73
C HIS A 69 -7.81 -16.15 -3.90
N GLY A 70 -8.99 -16.36 -4.46
CA GLY A 70 -9.99 -17.19 -3.81
C GLY A 70 -10.57 -16.61 -2.53
N GLY A 71 -10.58 -15.30 -2.41
CA GLY A 71 -11.12 -14.62 -1.23
C GLY A 71 -10.08 -14.27 -0.18
N ARG A 72 -8.83 -14.69 -0.37
CA ARG A 72 -7.76 -14.39 0.58
C ARG A 72 -6.95 -13.20 0.07
N VAL A 73 -6.34 -12.48 1.01
CA VAL A 73 -5.44 -11.37 0.67
C VAL A 73 -4.04 -11.78 1.14
N PRO A 74 -3.25 -12.40 0.25
CA PRO A 74 -1.90 -12.84 0.64
C PRO A 74 -1.03 -11.64 1.02
N ARG A 75 -0.23 -11.81 2.06
CA ARG A 75 0.63 -10.74 2.54
C ARG A 75 1.56 -10.22 1.43
N ALA A 76 2.15 -11.13 0.67
CA ALA A 76 3.09 -10.73 -0.38
C ALA A 76 2.44 -9.84 -1.43
N GLU A 77 1.17 -10.09 -1.73
CA GLU A 77 0.45 -9.26 -2.69
C GLU A 77 0.20 -7.87 -2.15
N LEU A 78 -0.07 -7.78 -0.86
CA LEU A 78 -0.29 -6.49 -0.24
C LEU A 78 0.99 -5.68 -0.17
N GLU A 79 2.09 -6.33 0.16
CA GLU A 79 3.40 -5.67 0.18
C GLU A 79 3.78 -5.15 -1.20
N LYS A 80 3.52 -5.94 -2.21
CA LYS A 80 3.79 -5.54 -3.59
C LYS A 80 2.93 -4.35 -3.99
N ALA A 81 1.65 -4.37 -3.61
CA ALA A 81 0.76 -3.26 -3.92
C ALA A 81 1.23 -1.97 -3.24
N LEU A 82 1.63 -2.05 -1.97
CA LEU A 82 2.14 -0.88 -1.28
C LEU A 82 3.36 -0.31 -1.98
N GLU A 83 4.28 -1.18 -2.36
CA GLU A 83 5.49 -0.74 -3.02
C GLU A 83 5.17 -0.05 -4.34
N GLU A 84 4.27 -0.62 -5.11
CA GLU A 84 3.89 -0.03 -6.39
C GLU A 84 3.20 1.32 -6.21
N ILE A 85 2.33 1.42 -5.22
CA ILE A 85 1.61 2.67 -4.97
C ILE A 85 2.57 3.75 -4.51
N MET A 86 3.52 3.41 -3.65
CA MET A 86 4.49 4.40 -3.17
C MET A 86 5.44 4.83 -4.28
N SER A 87 5.74 3.97 -5.23
CA SER A 87 6.63 4.32 -6.33
C SER A 87 5.90 4.97 -7.50
N GLY A 88 4.57 5.14 -7.39
CA GLY A 88 3.81 5.80 -8.43
C GLY A 88 3.08 4.87 -9.38
N GLY A 89 3.10 3.57 -9.09
CA GLY A 89 2.41 2.59 -9.91
C GLY A 89 3.14 2.31 -11.22
N THR A 90 2.54 1.45 -12.03
CA THR A 90 3.16 1.04 -13.27
C THR A 90 3.11 2.10 -14.34
N ASP A 91 2.15 3.00 -14.27
CA ASP A 91 1.98 4.04 -15.29
C ASP A 91 2.69 5.33 -14.96
N ALA A 92 2.90 5.61 -13.69
CA ALA A 92 3.39 6.92 -13.26
C ALA A 92 4.77 7.21 -13.79
N GLU A 93 5.62 6.22 -13.87
CA GLU A 93 6.97 6.47 -14.30
C GLU A 93 7.14 6.56 -15.80
N LYS A 94 6.08 6.45 -16.52
CA LYS A 94 6.16 6.62 -17.96
C LYS A 94 6.52 8.04 -18.34
N ASN A 95 6.38 8.92 -17.47
CA ASN A 95 6.59 10.34 -17.80
C ASN A 95 8.01 10.79 -17.62
#